data_6a81eca433b2e37e26ac2d75042358a7
#
_entry.id   6a81eca433b2e37e26ac2d75042358a7
#
_cell.length_a   1.000
_cell.length_b   1.000
_cell.length_c   1.000
_cell.angle_alpha   90.00
_cell.angle_beta   90.00
_cell.angle_gamma   90.00
#
_symmetry.space_group_name_H-M   'P 1'
#
loop_
_entity.id
_entity.type
_entity.pdbx_description
1 polymer ?
#
loop_
_entity_poly.entity_id
_entity_poly.type
_entity_poly.pdbx_seq_one_letter_code
_entity_poly.pdbx_strand_id
1 'polypeptide(L)'
;MPWGPSMGLRLWRFAAGVCAGAAVGVKWNSLFFIAAMGLLTVFWDINARRIVGLHKWGLTALVRDGIPAFFQMIGVGLLVYLSTWAGWFQSSNAYFRRWAVENPGKGVMWLPEDLRSLWEYHVSAFKFHSGLSSPHTYSSQAWQWLVLGRPTSYYYESPKLGSSGCTVKSCSEAILNIGNPAIWWAFIPAIIVALLVLLLKRDWRFGALLVVFGAGYFPWFMYPTRTMFYFYALSFEPFLILLLAGVLGLAL
;
A
#
# COMPACT_ATOMS: atom_id res chain seq x y z
N MET A 1 -21.72 -8.58 32.19
CA MET A 1 -20.28 -8.99 32.08
C MET A 1 -19.47 -7.72 31.84
N PRO A 2 -18.50 -7.39 32.70
CA PRO A 2 -17.75 -6.10 32.56
C PRO A 2 -16.89 -6.02 31.29
N TRP A 3 -16.54 -7.16 30.69
CA TRP A 3 -15.72 -7.25 29.51
C TRP A 3 -16.49 -7.49 28.21
N GLY A 4 -17.80 -7.72 28.26
CA GLY A 4 -18.61 -8.07 27.09
C GLY A 4 -18.19 -9.38 26.42
N PRO A 5 -18.76 -9.72 25.26
CA PRO A 5 -18.46 -10.96 24.54
C PRO A 5 -17.06 -10.97 23.93
N SER A 6 -16.47 -12.16 23.78
CA SER A 6 -15.32 -12.39 22.89
C SER A 6 -15.84 -12.75 21.50
N MET A 7 -15.36 -12.06 20.47
CA MET A 7 -15.82 -12.29 19.10
C MET A 7 -15.08 -13.42 18.37
N GLY A 8 -14.05 -14.01 19.00
CA GLY A 8 -13.30 -15.14 18.45
C GLY A 8 -12.64 -14.86 17.10
N LEU A 9 -12.54 -15.91 16.28
CA LEU A 9 -12.00 -15.81 14.91
C LEU A 9 -13.01 -15.12 14.00
N ARG A 10 -12.57 -14.04 13.33
CA ARG A 10 -13.36 -13.32 12.33
C ARG A 10 -12.81 -13.63 10.93
N LEU A 11 -13.52 -14.44 10.16
CA LEU A 11 -13.07 -14.96 8.87
C LEU A 11 -12.63 -13.84 7.90
N TRP A 12 -13.34 -12.72 7.89
CA TRP A 12 -12.97 -11.58 7.02
C TRP A 12 -11.65 -10.91 7.44
N ARG A 13 -11.31 -10.91 8.73
CA ARG A 13 -9.99 -10.43 9.20
C ARG A 13 -8.89 -11.39 8.82
N PHE A 14 -9.16 -12.68 8.91
CA PHE A 14 -8.22 -13.70 8.44
C PHE A 14 -7.98 -13.54 6.93
N ALA A 15 -9.03 -13.41 6.12
CA ALA A 15 -8.94 -13.17 4.68
C ALA A 15 -8.16 -11.87 4.39
N ALA A 16 -8.42 -10.80 5.15
CA ALA A 16 -7.66 -9.55 5.03
C ALA A 16 -6.16 -9.76 5.33
N GLY A 17 -5.83 -10.60 6.33
CA GLY A 17 -4.44 -10.97 6.63
C GLY A 17 -3.77 -11.70 5.48
N VAL A 18 -4.47 -12.66 4.85
CA VAL A 18 -3.97 -13.38 3.66
C VAL A 18 -3.69 -12.39 2.51
N CYS A 19 -4.67 -11.54 2.17
CA CYS A 19 -4.51 -10.53 1.12
C CYS A 19 -3.38 -9.53 1.44
N ALA A 20 -3.27 -9.12 2.70
CA ALA A 20 -2.23 -8.21 3.18
C ALA A 20 -0.82 -8.80 2.99
N GLY A 21 -0.61 -10.05 3.38
CA GLY A 21 0.67 -10.74 3.18
C GLY A 21 1.03 -10.89 1.72
N ALA A 22 0.07 -11.28 0.87
CA ALA A 22 0.26 -11.35 -0.57
C ALA A 22 0.61 -9.97 -1.18
N ALA A 23 -0.07 -8.92 -0.75
CA ALA A 23 0.19 -7.54 -1.21
C ALA A 23 1.60 -7.06 -0.83
N VAL A 24 2.11 -7.39 0.38
CA VAL A 24 3.50 -7.09 0.77
C VAL A 24 4.49 -7.87 -0.09
N GLY A 25 4.16 -9.12 -0.46
CA GLY A 25 4.96 -9.92 -1.39
C GLY A 25 5.10 -9.27 -2.78
N VAL A 26 4.12 -8.47 -3.20
CA VAL A 26 4.19 -7.69 -4.44
C VAL A 26 4.98 -6.40 -4.25
N LYS A 27 4.66 -5.62 -3.20
CA LYS A 27 5.34 -4.33 -2.96
C LYS A 27 5.22 -3.89 -1.50
N TRP A 28 6.34 -3.52 -0.89
CA TRP A 28 6.41 -3.16 0.54
C TRP A 28 5.62 -1.90 0.95
N ASN A 29 5.25 -1.03 0.00
CA ASN A 29 4.35 0.08 0.34
C ASN A 29 2.99 -0.40 0.86
N SER A 30 2.61 -1.65 0.64
CA SER A 30 1.42 -2.28 1.21
C SER A 30 1.44 -2.31 2.75
N LEU A 31 2.61 -2.21 3.38
CA LEU A 31 2.72 -2.09 4.84
C LEU A 31 1.98 -0.87 5.39
N PHE A 32 1.96 0.25 4.67
CA PHE A 32 1.22 1.45 5.09
C PHE A 32 -0.30 1.23 5.04
N PHE A 33 -0.78 0.50 4.02
CA PHE A 33 -2.19 0.11 3.95
C PHE A 33 -2.58 -0.83 5.09
N ILE A 34 -1.72 -1.81 5.41
CA ILE A 34 -1.94 -2.74 6.52
C ILE A 34 -2.01 -2.00 7.85
N ALA A 35 -1.11 -1.05 8.10
CA ALA A 35 -1.13 -0.22 9.29
C ALA A 35 -2.43 0.59 9.40
N ALA A 36 -2.83 1.24 8.31
CA ALA A 36 -4.07 2.03 8.27
C ALA A 36 -5.32 1.15 8.50
N MET A 37 -5.45 0.04 7.80
CA MET A 37 -6.58 -0.88 7.93
C MET A 37 -6.61 -1.56 9.31
N GLY A 38 -5.44 -1.90 9.87
CA GLY A 38 -5.31 -2.42 11.22
C GLY A 38 -5.80 -1.43 12.27
N LEU A 39 -5.38 -0.16 12.17
CA LEU A 39 -5.86 0.91 13.06
C LEU A 39 -7.36 1.14 12.89
N LEU A 40 -7.89 1.23 11.66
CA LEU A 40 -9.33 1.35 11.42
C LEU A 40 -10.10 0.20 12.07
N THR A 41 -9.59 -1.03 11.99
CA THR A 41 -10.21 -2.21 12.62
C THR A 41 -10.27 -2.06 14.14
N VAL A 42 -9.20 -1.60 14.78
CA VAL A 42 -9.15 -1.38 16.23
C VAL A 42 -10.10 -0.25 16.65
N PHE A 43 -10.06 0.89 15.94
CA PHE A 43 -10.97 2.01 16.22
C PHE A 43 -12.44 1.65 16.01
N TRP A 44 -12.74 0.82 15.01
CA TRP A 44 -14.09 0.29 14.80
C TRP A 44 -14.57 -0.50 16.00
N ASP A 45 -13.77 -1.43 16.51
CA ASP A 45 -14.13 -2.26 17.66
C ASP A 45 -14.24 -1.42 18.94
N ILE A 46 -13.34 -0.46 19.14
CA ILE A 46 -13.42 0.50 20.24
C ILE A 46 -14.77 1.22 20.22
N ASN A 47 -15.15 1.76 19.07
CA ASN A 47 -16.41 2.51 18.92
C ASN A 47 -17.63 1.60 19.09
N ALA A 48 -17.62 0.40 18.54
CA ALA A 48 -18.71 -0.57 18.72
C ALA A 48 -18.94 -0.92 20.20
N ARG A 49 -17.86 -1.17 20.95
CA ARG A 49 -17.96 -1.44 22.40
C ARG A 49 -18.39 -0.23 23.21
N ARG A 50 -18.00 0.98 22.79
CA ARG A 50 -18.43 2.23 23.41
C ARG A 50 -19.94 2.46 23.23
N ILE A 51 -20.47 2.25 22.00
CA ILE A 51 -21.89 2.42 21.69
C ILE A 51 -22.77 1.49 22.51
N VAL A 52 -22.35 0.24 22.75
CA VAL A 52 -23.11 -0.71 23.59
C VAL A 52 -22.94 -0.47 25.10
N GLY A 53 -22.25 0.60 25.50
CA GLY A 53 -22.18 1.04 26.89
C GLY A 53 -21.30 0.20 27.82
N LEU A 54 -20.31 -0.52 27.31
CA LEU A 54 -19.39 -1.30 28.16
C LEU A 54 -18.52 -0.37 29.01
N HIS A 55 -18.44 -0.61 30.32
CA HIS A 55 -17.69 0.25 31.23
C HIS A 55 -16.19 0.37 30.87
N LYS A 56 -15.55 -0.74 30.49
CA LYS A 56 -14.12 -0.79 30.10
C LYS A 56 -13.94 -0.94 28.59
N TRP A 57 -14.74 -0.22 27.78
CA TRP A 57 -14.79 -0.38 26.33
C TRP A 57 -13.42 -0.32 25.64
N GLY A 58 -12.56 0.65 26.01
CA GLY A 58 -11.24 0.83 25.37
C GLY A 58 -10.28 -0.33 25.66
N LEU A 59 -10.11 -0.69 26.96
CA LEU A 59 -9.24 -1.79 27.35
C LEU A 59 -9.75 -3.13 26.79
N THR A 60 -11.07 -3.34 26.85
CA THR A 60 -11.69 -4.55 26.31
C THR A 60 -11.48 -4.67 24.80
N ALA A 61 -11.63 -3.58 24.05
CA ALA A 61 -11.38 -3.59 22.62
C ALA A 61 -9.91 -3.92 22.32
N LEU A 62 -8.96 -3.31 23.02
CA LEU A 62 -7.54 -3.62 22.82
C LEU A 62 -7.21 -5.07 23.09
N VAL A 63 -7.65 -5.60 24.23
CA VAL A 63 -7.26 -6.95 24.66
C VAL A 63 -8.07 -8.04 23.95
N ARG A 64 -9.40 -7.90 23.86
CA ARG A 64 -10.28 -8.95 23.31
C ARG A 64 -10.49 -8.89 21.80
N ASP A 65 -10.26 -7.73 21.18
CA ASP A 65 -10.41 -7.58 19.72
C ASP A 65 -9.08 -7.23 19.05
N GLY A 66 -8.30 -6.32 19.62
CA GLY A 66 -7.04 -5.84 19.04
C GLY A 66 -5.97 -6.93 18.99
N ILE A 67 -5.75 -7.66 20.09
CA ILE A 67 -4.77 -8.77 20.10
C ILE A 67 -5.17 -9.86 19.11
N PRO A 68 -6.40 -10.40 19.10
CA PRO A 68 -6.82 -11.34 18.06
C PRO A 68 -6.74 -10.77 16.64
N ALA A 69 -7.11 -9.50 16.44
CA ALA A 69 -6.98 -8.85 15.12
C ALA A 69 -5.54 -8.77 14.66
N PHE A 70 -4.60 -8.46 15.55
CA PHE A 70 -3.18 -8.46 15.24
C PHE A 70 -2.72 -9.82 14.72
N PHE A 71 -3.04 -10.92 15.42
CA PHE A 71 -2.65 -12.24 14.96
C PHE A 71 -3.38 -12.66 13.67
N GLN A 72 -4.65 -12.32 13.52
CA GLN A 72 -5.42 -12.64 12.30
C GLN A 72 -4.96 -11.84 11.07
N MET A 73 -4.51 -10.61 11.23
CA MET A 73 -4.10 -9.75 10.11
C MET A 73 -2.57 -9.76 9.92
N ILE A 74 -1.82 -9.45 10.96
CA ILE A 74 -0.36 -9.32 10.88
C ILE A 74 0.32 -10.70 10.95
N GLY A 75 -0.08 -11.56 11.90
CA GLY A 75 0.48 -12.90 12.03
C GLY A 75 0.25 -13.74 10.78
N VAL A 76 -1.00 -13.79 10.29
CA VAL A 76 -1.34 -14.48 9.05
C VAL A 76 -0.65 -13.83 7.85
N GLY A 77 -0.66 -12.49 7.78
CA GLY A 77 0.01 -11.74 6.73
C GLY A 77 1.51 -12.05 6.65
N LEU A 78 2.19 -12.15 7.78
CA LEU A 78 3.60 -12.53 7.85
C LEU A 78 3.84 -13.95 7.31
N LEU A 79 3.00 -14.92 7.70
CA LEU A 79 3.11 -16.29 7.20
C LEU A 79 2.91 -16.36 5.68
N VAL A 80 1.91 -15.65 5.16
CA VAL A 80 1.68 -15.57 3.70
C VAL A 80 2.85 -14.86 3.03
N TYR A 81 3.34 -13.75 3.57
CA TYR A 81 4.53 -13.06 3.03
C TYR A 81 5.74 -13.99 2.97
N LEU A 82 6.04 -14.72 4.06
CA LEU A 82 7.15 -15.68 4.07
C LEU A 82 6.94 -16.81 3.06
N SER A 83 5.70 -17.25 2.82
CA SER A 83 5.41 -18.25 1.80
C SER A 83 5.71 -17.78 0.37
N THR A 84 5.63 -16.46 0.10
CA THR A 84 6.01 -15.90 -1.21
C THR A 84 7.51 -16.03 -1.49
N TRP A 85 8.33 -16.28 -0.46
CA TRP A 85 9.77 -16.51 -0.56
C TRP A 85 10.13 -18.00 -0.73
N ALA A 86 9.14 -18.91 -0.90
CA ALA A 86 9.37 -20.34 -1.00
C ALA A 86 10.44 -20.71 -2.04
N GLY A 87 10.40 -20.09 -3.23
CA GLY A 87 11.40 -20.31 -4.27
C GLY A 87 12.80 -19.86 -3.85
N TRP A 88 12.92 -18.76 -3.12
CA TRP A 88 14.19 -18.29 -2.56
C TRP A 88 14.74 -19.27 -1.52
N PHE A 89 13.91 -19.81 -0.63
CA PHE A 89 14.32 -20.80 0.36
C PHE A 89 14.77 -22.12 -0.27
N GLN A 90 14.14 -22.53 -1.37
CA GLN A 90 14.49 -23.76 -2.10
C GLN A 90 15.75 -23.63 -2.95
N SER A 91 16.13 -22.41 -3.34
CA SER A 91 17.30 -22.16 -4.17
C SER A 91 18.57 -22.09 -3.34
N SER A 92 19.60 -22.86 -3.72
CA SER A 92 20.91 -22.83 -3.05
C SER A 92 21.76 -21.61 -3.42
N ASN A 93 21.49 -20.98 -4.58
CA ASN A 93 22.28 -19.89 -5.17
C ASN A 93 21.49 -18.57 -5.35
N ALA A 94 20.32 -18.45 -4.71
CA ALA A 94 19.58 -17.19 -4.72
C ALA A 94 20.39 -16.06 -4.06
N TYR A 95 20.17 -14.83 -4.51
CA TYR A 95 20.86 -13.65 -3.99
C TYR A 95 20.71 -13.54 -2.47
N PHE A 96 21.80 -13.32 -1.75
CA PHE A 96 21.89 -13.30 -0.27
C PHE A 96 21.55 -14.63 0.44
N ARG A 97 21.26 -15.73 -0.28
CA ARG A 97 20.82 -16.99 0.34
C ARG A 97 21.82 -17.53 1.37
N ARG A 98 23.13 -17.35 1.13
CA ARG A 98 24.22 -17.82 1.98
C ARG A 98 24.85 -16.76 2.86
N TRP A 99 24.25 -15.57 2.92
CA TRP A 99 24.85 -14.42 3.63
C TRP A 99 25.20 -14.73 5.09
N ALA A 100 24.33 -15.44 5.82
CA ALA A 100 24.59 -15.79 7.23
C ALA A 100 25.77 -16.74 7.41
N VAL A 101 25.98 -17.67 6.48
CA VAL A 101 27.12 -18.60 6.47
C VAL A 101 28.41 -17.86 6.13
N GLU A 102 28.36 -16.94 5.18
CA GLU A 102 29.50 -16.13 4.72
C GLU A 102 29.87 -15.01 5.69
N ASN A 103 28.96 -14.66 6.62
CA ASN A 103 29.15 -13.63 7.63
C ASN A 103 28.89 -14.16 9.05
N PRO A 104 29.72 -15.09 9.55
CA PRO A 104 29.55 -15.66 10.87
C PRO A 104 29.60 -14.57 11.94
N GLY A 105 28.71 -14.66 12.92
CA GLY A 105 28.65 -13.69 14.03
C GLY A 105 28.02 -12.33 13.69
N LYS A 106 27.51 -12.12 12.46
CA LYS A 106 26.85 -10.85 12.07
C LYS A 106 25.34 -11.00 11.93
N GLY A 107 24.65 -9.86 11.99
CA GLY A 107 23.20 -9.79 11.84
C GLY A 107 22.43 -10.22 13.07
N VAL A 108 21.18 -10.62 12.92
CA VAL A 108 20.26 -10.99 14.01
C VAL A 108 20.53 -12.43 14.45
N MET A 109 21.46 -12.62 15.37
CA MET A 109 22.04 -13.91 15.76
C MET A 109 21.05 -14.94 16.32
N TRP A 110 19.92 -14.50 16.89
CA TRP A 110 18.88 -15.41 17.41
C TRP A 110 18.00 -16.02 16.32
N LEU A 111 18.07 -15.51 15.07
CA LEU A 111 17.36 -16.10 13.93
C LEU A 111 18.14 -17.28 13.35
N PRO A 112 17.44 -18.34 12.88
CA PRO A 112 18.04 -19.37 12.03
C PRO A 112 18.75 -18.76 10.81
N GLU A 113 19.79 -19.43 10.30
CA GLU A 113 20.65 -18.90 9.23
C GLU A 113 19.87 -18.44 8.00
N ASP A 114 18.86 -19.19 7.57
CA ASP A 114 18.04 -18.86 6.43
C ASP A 114 17.24 -17.58 6.64
N LEU A 115 16.61 -17.44 7.79
CA LEU A 115 15.85 -16.23 8.15
C LEU A 115 16.77 -15.03 8.40
N ARG A 116 17.98 -15.25 8.94
CA ARG A 116 18.99 -14.21 9.10
C ARG A 116 19.48 -13.71 7.74
N SER A 117 19.71 -14.60 6.79
CA SER A 117 20.06 -14.24 5.41
C SER A 117 18.94 -13.46 4.73
N LEU A 118 17.68 -13.90 4.91
CA LEU A 118 16.52 -13.19 4.38
C LEU A 118 16.35 -11.80 5.02
N TRP A 119 16.58 -11.67 6.33
CA TRP A 119 16.56 -10.39 7.02
C TRP A 119 17.58 -9.41 6.44
N GLU A 120 18.82 -9.86 6.24
CA GLU A 120 19.87 -9.00 5.67
C GLU A 120 19.60 -8.64 4.20
N TYR A 121 18.99 -9.55 3.44
CA TYR A 121 18.45 -9.21 2.12
C TYR A 121 17.47 -8.05 2.20
N HIS A 122 16.51 -8.10 3.15
CA HIS A 122 15.53 -7.02 3.32
C HIS A 122 16.17 -5.71 3.74
N VAL A 123 17.14 -5.75 4.65
CA VAL A 123 17.90 -4.55 5.08
C VAL A 123 18.64 -3.94 3.90
N SER A 124 19.31 -4.76 3.08
CA SER A 124 20.02 -4.31 1.89
C SER A 124 19.06 -3.72 0.85
N ALA A 125 17.95 -4.40 0.57
CA ALA A 125 16.93 -3.92 -0.35
C ALA A 125 16.31 -2.59 0.13
N PHE A 126 16.01 -2.45 1.41
CA PHE A 126 15.48 -1.21 1.98
C PHE A 126 16.47 -0.05 1.82
N LYS A 127 17.75 -0.26 2.17
CA LYS A 127 18.80 0.75 2.01
C LYS A 127 18.95 1.20 0.55
N PHE A 128 18.98 0.24 -0.37
CA PHE A 128 19.05 0.53 -1.80
C PHE A 128 17.84 1.35 -2.27
N HIS A 129 16.62 0.88 -1.97
CA HIS A 129 15.42 1.55 -2.44
C HIS A 129 15.14 2.89 -1.79
N SER A 130 15.49 3.09 -0.53
CA SER A 130 15.34 4.38 0.16
C SER A 130 16.33 5.42 -0.34
N GLY A 131 17.55 4.99 -0.73
CA GLY A 131 18.60 5.86 -1.26
C GLY A 131 18.61 6.04 -2.78
N LEU A 132 17.69 5.40 -3.51
CA LEU A 132 17.68 5.46 -4.98
C LEU A 132 17.32 6.85 -5.48
N SER A 133 18.32 7.59 -5.98
CA SER A 133 18.20 8.96 -6.47
C SER A 133 18.71 9.15 -7.91
N SER A 134 18.90 8.05 -8.65
CA SER A 134 19.38 8.12 -10.04
C SER A 134 18.44 8.97 -10.90
N PRO A 135 18.96 9.95 -11.67
CA PRO A 135 18.12 10.76 -12.55
C PRO A 135 17.39 9.91 -13.58
N HIS A 136 16.14 10.22 -13.83
CA HIS A 136 15.34 9.56 -14.86
C HIS A 136 14.40 10.57 -15.54
N THR A 137 14.31 10.53 -16.86
CA THR A 137 13.52 11.48 -17.68
C THR A 137 12.06 11.55 -17.25
N TYR A 138 11.46 10.43 -16.85
CA TYR A 138 10.05 10.34 -16.45
C TYR A 138 9.86 10.26 -14.92
N SER A 139 10.88 10.62 -14.14
CA SER A 139 10.74 10.74 -12.69
C SER A 139 9.71 11.82 -12.35
N SER A 140 8.86 11.53 -11.36
CA SER A 140 7.82 12.45 -10.90
C SER A 140 7.68 12.41 -9.39
N GLN A 141 7.42 13.56 -8.79
CA GLN A 141 7.15 13.69 -7.36
C GLN A 141 5.70 13.32 -7.03
N ALA A 142 5.45 12.85 -5.81
CA ALA A 142 4.11 12.39 -5.40
C ALA A 142 3.01 13.46 -5.61
N TRP A 143 3.29 14.74 -5.36
CA TRP A 143 2.32 15.82 -5.57
C TRP A 143 1.88 15.98 -7.03
N GLN A 144 2.73 15.60 -7.99
CA GLN A 144 2.42 15.66 -9.42
C GLN A 144 1.41 14.60 -9.86
N TRP A 145 1.29 13.51 -9.11
CA TRP A 145 0.47 12.37 -9.53
C TRP A 145 -1.02 12.70 -9.62
N LEU A 146 -1.55 13.42 -8.64
CA LEU A 146 -2.98 13.81 -8.65
C LEU A 146 -3.36 14.78 -9.77
N VAL A 147 -2.37 15.52 -10.29
CA VAL A 147 -2.60 16.49 -11.39
C VAL A 147 -2.12 15.99 -12.75
N LEU A 148 -1.70 14.71 -12.84
CA LEU A 148 -1.13 14.11 -14.06
C LEU A 148 0.09 14.87 -14.60
N GLY A 149 0.89 15.46 -13.71
CA GLY A 149 1.97 16.39 -14.04
C GLY A 149 3.14 15.77 -14.81
N ARG A 150 3.39 14.46 -14.66
CA ARG A 150 4.48 13.78 -15.36
C ARG A 150 4.12 12.31 -15.61
N PRO A 151 3.45 11.97 -16.73
CA PRO A 151 3.19 10.60 -17.16
C PRO A 151 4.49 9.83 -17.41
N THR A 152 4.46 8.51 -17.24
CA THR A 152 5.60 7.65 -17.54
C THR A 152 5.46 7.09 -18.95
N SER A 153 6.48 7.24 -19.81
CA SER A 153 6.52 6.55 -21.09
C SER A 153 7.16 5.18 -20.93
N TYR A 154 6.45 4.15 -21.38
CA TYR A 154 6.96 2.77 -21.43
C TYR A 154 7.59 2.43 -22.77
N TYR A 155 7.16 3.12 -23.83
CA TYR A 155 7.66 2.93 -25.17
C TYR A 155 7.62 4.25 -25.92
N TYR A 156 8.66 4.52 -26.70
CA TYR A 156 8.71 5.66 -27.61
C TYR A 156 9.60 5.33 -28.78
N GLU A 157 9.06 5.43 -29.98
CA GLU A 157 9.83 5.38 -31.24
C GLU A 157 9.43 6.52 -32.18
N SER A 158 10.37 6.90 -33.04
CA SER A 158 10.14 7.86 -34.10
C SER A 158 10.35 7.18 -35.45
N PRO A 159 9.31 6.49 -35.98
CA PRO A 159 9.43 5.79 -37.25
C PRO A 159 9.73 6.76 -38.41
N LYS A 160 10.53 6.28 -39.36
CA LYS A 160 10.86 7.04 -40.58
C LYS A 160 9.66 7.08 -41.50
N LEU A 161 9.62 8.13 -42.37
CA LEU A 161 8.63 8.23 -43.44
C LEU A 161 8.59 6.94 -44.27
N GLY A 162 7.39 6.39 -44.47
CA GLY A 162 7.14 5.11 -45.19
C GLY A 162 7.31 3.85 -44.36
N SER A 163 7.68 3.93 -43.06
CA SER A 163 7.77 2.79 -42.17
C SER A 163 6.69 2.86 -41.06
N SER A 164 6.22 1.71 -40.55
CA SER A 164 5.26 1.61 -39.42
C SER A 164 4.04 2.53 -39.56
N GLY A 165 3.51 2.71 -40.80
CA GLY A 165 2.34 3.56 -41.05
C GLY A 165 2.62 5.07 -41.03
N CYS A 166 3.87 5.49 -40.90
CA CYS A 166 4.24 6.91 -40.91
C CYS A 166 4.13 7.49 -42.34
N THR A 167 3.16 8.39 -42.55
CA THR A 167 2.88 9.03 -43.85
C THR A 167 3.34 10.49 -43.93
N VAL A 168 3.93 11.03 -42.87
CA VAL A 168 4.38 12.41 -42.74
C VAL A 168 5.87 12.50 -42.35
N LYS A 169 6.47 13.68 -42.48
CA LYS A 169 7.91 13.88 -42.23
C LYS A 169 8.37 13.54 -40.81
N SER A 170 7.46 13.60 -39.82
CA SER A 170 7.77 13.30 -38.42
C SER A 170 6.61 12.56 -37.81
N CYS A 171 6.88 11.37 -37.34
CA CYS A 171 5.93 10.54 -36.60
C CYS A 171 6.51 10.20 -35.23
N SER A 172 5.63 9.89 -34.27
CA SER A 172 6.00 9.29 -32.99
C SER A 172 4.99 8.26 -32.59
N GLU A 173 5.49 7.15 -32.07
CA GLU A 173 4.71 6.09 -31.44
C GLU A 173 5.07 6.07 -29.96
N ALA A 174 4.08 6.11 -29.07
CA ALA A 174 4.32 6.13 -27.65
C ALA A 174 3.28 5.30 -26.90
N ILE A 175 3.72 4.58 -25.88
CA ILE A 175 2.87 3.96 -24.86
C ILE A 175 3.08 4.71 -23.57
N LEU A 176 2.07 5.45 -23.14
CA LEU A 176 2.12 6.28 -21.95
C LEU A 176 1.27 5.67 -20.83
N ASN A 177 1.84 5.63 -19.62
CA ASN A 177 1.07 5.42 -18.42
C ASN A 177 0.50 6.75 -17.95
N ILE A 178 -0.77 6.99 -18.25
CA ILE A 178 -1.51 8.19 -17.86
C ILE A 178 -2.94 7.79 -17.49
N GLY A 179 -3.45 8.31 -16.38
CA GLY A 179 -4.86 8.15 -16.01
C GLY A 179 -5.79 8.93 -16.94
N ASN A 180 -7.08 8.53 -16.98
CA ASN A 180 -8.08 9.33 -17.68
C ASN A 180 -8.18 10.73 -17.02
N PRO A 181 -7.89 11.82 -17.73
CA PRO A 181 -7.82 13.15 -17.13
C PRO A 181 -9.13 13.58 -16.46
N ALA A 182 -10.28 13.28 -17.06
CA ALA A 182 -11.58 13.67 -16.49
C ALA A 182 -11.83 12.99 -15.12
N ILE A 183 -11.55 11.68 -15.01
CA ILE A 183 -11.69 10.93 -13.76
C ILE A 183 -10.63 11.39 -12.75
N TRP A 184 -9.40 11.53 -13.20
CA TRP A 184 -8.27 11.81 -12.33
C TRP A 184 -8.37 13.20 -11.69
N TRP A 185 -8.71 14.21 -12.48
CA TRP A 185 -8.91 15.56 -11.94
C TRP A 185 -10.18 15.67 -11.08
N ALA A 186 -11.19 14.82 -11.33
CA ALA A 186 -12.36 14.74 -10.46
C ALA A 186 -12.05 14.20 -9.05
N PHE A 187 -10.93 13.49 -8.86
CA PHE A 187 -10.51 13.06 -7.52
C PHE A 187 -10.22 14.23 -6.59
N ILE A 188 -9.70 15.36 -7.10
CA ILE A 188 -9.37 16.53 -6.28
C ILE A 188 -10.60 17.11 -5.60
N PRO A 189 -11.65 17.53 -6.31
CA PRO A 189 -12.89 17.99 -5.67
C PRO A 189 -13.57 16.86 -4.86
N ALA A 190 -13.47 15.60 -5.29
CA ALA A 190 -14.03 14.49 -4.53
C ALA A 190 -13.38 14.33 -3.15
N ILE A 191 -12.06 14.48 -3.05
CA ILE A 191 -11.34 14.48 -1.76
C ILE A 191 -11.85 15.61 -0.86
N ILE A 192 -12.01 16.81 -1.41
CA ILE A 192 -12.49 17.98 -0.66
C ILE A 192 -13.92 17.73 -0.13
N VAL A 193 -14.83 17.27 -1.00
CA VAL A 193 -16.21 16.95 -0.61
C VAL A 193 -16.23 15.83 0.43
N ALA A 194 -15.43 14.77 0.26
CA ALA A 194 -15.35 13.68 1.22
C ALA A 194 -14.87 14.16 2.61
N LEU A 195 -13.88 15.06 2.65
CA LEU A 195 -13.42 15.69 3.89
C LEU A 195 -14.56 16.51 4.55
N LEU A 196 -15.29 17.30 3.77
CA LEU A 196 -16.43 18.06 4.28
C LEU A 196 -17.53 17.14 4.82
N VAL A 197 -17.87 16.07 4.11
CA VAL A 197 -18.86 15.08 4.56
C VAL A 197 -18.41 14.39 5.84
N LEU A 198 -17.14 14.02 5.93
CA LEU A 198 -16.57 13.44 7.15
C LEU A 198 -16.68 14.41 8.34
N LEU A 199 -16.29 15.66 8.16
CA LEU A 199 -16.23 16.65 9.24
C LEU A 199 -17.63 17.13 9.67
N LEU A 200 -18.52 17.41 8.72
CA LEU A 200 -19.84 18.00 8.97
C LEU A 200 -20.90 16.95 9.27
N LYS A 201 -20.92 15.84 8.52
CA LYS A 201 -21.91 14.76 8.68
C LYS A 201 -21.37 13.57 9.50
N ARG A 202 -20.08 13.56 9.84
CA ARG A 202 -19.38 12.47 10.56
C ARG A 202 -19.57 11.10 9.90
N ASP A 203 -19.64 11.08 8.55
CA ASP A 203 -19.78 9.84 7.81
C ASP A 203 -18.44 9.11 7.75
N TRP A 204 -18.33 8.05 8.57
CA TRP A 204 -17.13 7.25 8.70
C TRP A 204 -16.70 6.55 7.40
N ARG A 205 -17.61 6.32 6.45
CA ARG A 205 -17.32 5.64 5.17
C ARG A 205 -16.32 6.45 4.36
N PHE A 206 -16.54 7.77 4.27
CA PHE A 206 -15.58 8.69 3.63
C PHE A 206 -14.27 8.78 4.42
N GLY A 207 -14.35 8.76 5.75
CA GLY A 207 -13.18 8.74 6.62
C GLY A 207 -12.30 7.51 6.38
N ALA A 208 -12.90 6.33 6.28
CA ALA A 208 -12.17 5.09 5.99
C ALA A 208 -11.45 5.14 4.63
N LEU A 209 -12.14 5.60 3.57
CA LEU A 209 -11.54 5.74 2.23
C LEU A 209 -10.39 6.76 2.22
N LEU A 210 -10.58 7.92 2.89
CA LEU A 210 -9.54 8.94 3.02
C LEU A 210 -8.30 8.44 3.77
N VAL A 211 -8.48 7.67 4.85
CA VAL A 211 -7.36 7.08 5.61
C VAL A 211 -6.57 6.09 4.75
N VAL A 212 -7.26 5.23 4.01
CA VAL A 212 -6.59 4.24 3.16
C VAL A 212 -5.93 4.91 1.96
N PHE A 213 -6.58 5.90 1.32
CA PHE A 213 -5.94 6.74 0.31
C PHE A 213 -4.68 7.41 0.86
N GLY A 214 -4.80 8.06 2.03
CA GLY A 214 -3.68 8.74 2.68
C GLY A 214 -2.51 7.80 3.00
N ALA A 215 -2.80 6.57 3.41
CA ALA A 215 -1.79 5.55 3.65
C ALA A 215 -1.02 5.14 2.38
N GLY A 216 -1.66 5.19 1.22
CA GLY A 216 -1.00 4.92 -0.06
C GLY A 216 -0.26 6.12 -0.65
N TYR A 217 -0.65 7.34 -0.28
CA TYR A 217 -0.18 8.58 -0.89
C TYR A 217 0.88 9.32 -0.06
N PHE A 218 0.59 9.61 1.23
CA PHE A 218 1.47 10.46 2.04
C PHE A 218 2.84 9.90 2.35
N PRO A 219 3.08 8.58 2.49
CA PRO A 219 4.42 8.07 2.74
C PRO A 219 5.44 8.43 1.67
N TRP A 220 5.02 8.69 0.42
CA TRP A 220 5.92 9.07 -0.65
C TRP A 220 6.56 10.44 -0.46
N PHE A 221 5.96 11.32 0.33
CA PHE A 221 6.52 12.63 0.67
C PHE A 221 7.71 12.52 1.66
N MET A 222 7.89 11.36 2.31
CA MET A 222 9.05 11.09 3.16
C MET A 222 10.35 10.87 2.35
N TYR A 223 10.22 10.70 1.03
CA TYR A 223 11.33 10.40 0.13
C TYR A 223 11.44 11.42 -1.03
N PRO A 224 11.63 12.72 -0.74
CA PRO A 224 11.55 13.78 -1.77
C PRO A 224 12.66 13.70 -2.81
N THR A 225 13.81 13.12 -2.47
CA THR A 225 14.96 12.96 -3.37
C THR A 225 14.95 11.66 -4.16
N ARG A 226 14.01 10.75 -3.83
CA ARG A 226 13.95 9.44 -4.47
C ARG A 226 13.40 9.54 -5.88
N THR A 227 13.99 8.74 -6.79
CA THR A 227 13.43 8.53 -8.14
C THR A 227 12.11 7.76 -8.02
N MET A 228 11.01 8.43 -8.32
CA MET A 228 9.65 7.91 -8.26
C MET A 228 8.95 8.12 -9.60
N PHE A 229 7.85 7.39 -9.81
CA PHE A 229 7.11 7.41 -11.06
C PHE A 229 5.61 7.49 -10.83
N TYR A 230 4.88 8.05 -11.79
CA TYR A 230 3.45 8.21 -11.76
C TYR A 230 2.69 6.89 -11.49
N PHE A 231 3.14 5.76 -12.04
CA PHE A 231 2.47 4.46 -11.83
C PHE A 231 2.46 3.98 -10.38
N TYR A 232 3.18 4.62 -9.46
CA TYR A 232 3.04 4.34 -8.02
C TYR A 232 1.66 4.72 -7.49
N ALA A 233 0.96 5.63 -8.17
CA ALA A 233 -0.40 6.05 -7.85
C ALA A 233 -1.43 4.91 -8.01
N LEU A 234 -1.17 3.90 -8.83
CA LEU A 234 -2.05 2.74 -9.01
C LEU A 234 -2.39 2.03 -7.70
N SER A 235 -1.52 2.12 -6.69
CA SER A 235 -1.76 1.47 -5.39
C SER A 235 -2.90 2.10 -4.59
N PHE A 236 -3.18 3.38 -4.76
CA PHE A 236 -4.25 4.11 -4.05
C PHE A 236 -5.41 4.53 -4.95
N GLU A 237 -5.27 4.43 -6.27
CA GLU A 237 -6.31 4.78 -7.25
C GLU A 237 -7.66 4.11 -6.98
N PRO A 238 -7.76 2.80 -6.65
CA PRO A 238 -9.04 2.17 -6.37
C PRO A 238 -9.84 2.85 -5.25
N PHE A 239 -9.14 3.37 -4.23
CA PHE A 239 -9.79 4.07 -3.11
C PHE A 239 -10.28 5.46 -3.52
N LEU A 240 -9.57 6.13 -4.43
CA LEU A 240 -10.03 7.40 -5.03
C LEU A 240 -11.26 7.19 -5.94
N ILE A 241 -11.31 6.10 -6.69
CA ILE A 241 -12.47 5.73 -7.50
C ILE A 241 -13.69 5.49 -6.61
N LEU A 242 -13.53 4.72 -5.53
CA LEU A 242 -14.61 4.48 -4.56
C LEU A 242 -15.06 5.78 -3.89
N LEU A 243 -14.12 6.66 -3.57
CA LEU A 243 -14.40 7.96 -2.97
C LEU A 243 -15.18 8.86 -3.94
N LEU A 244 -14.77 8.93 -5.21
CA LEU A 244 -15.48 9.66 -6.26
C LEU A 244 -16.89 9.11 -6.47
N ALA A 245 -17.04 7.79 -6.57
CA ALA A 245 -18.35 7.14 -6.68
C ALA A 245 -19.26 7.47 -5.49
N GLY A 246 -18.70 7.43 -4.27
CA GLY A 246 -19.43 7.82 -3.06
C GLY A 246 -19.88 9.29 -3.08
N VAL A 247 -19.02 10.19 -3.55
CA VAL A 247 -19.37 11.62 -3.68
C VAL A 247 -20.45 11.86 -4.72
N LEU A 248 -20.36 11.20 -5.89
CA LEU A 248 -21.40 11.27 -6.92
C LEU A 248 -22.74 10.73 -6.40
N GLY A 249 -22.71 9.66 -5.61
CA GLY A 249 -23.91 9.11 -4.95
C GLY A 249 -24.56 10.02 -3.91
N LEU A 250 -23.91 11.12 -3.48
CA LEU A 250 -24.56 12.12 -2.62
C LEU A 250 -25.48 13.06 -3.40
N ALA A 251 -25.33 13.15 -4.72
CA ALA A 251 -26.12 13.99 -5.60
C ALA A 251 -27.34 13.26 -6.19
N LEU A 252 -27.41 11.93 -6.03
CA LEU A 252 -28.53 11.08 -6.42
C LEU A 252 -29.45 10.80 -5.26
#